data_a931157d9d02403a7a31527d04c160b7
#
_entry.id   a931157d9d02403a7a31527d04c160b7
#
_cell.length_a   1.000
_cell.length_b   1.000
_cell.length_c   1.000
_cell.angle_alpha   90.00
_cell.angle_beta   90.00
_cell.angle_gamma   90.00
#
_symmetry.space_group_name_H-M   'P 1'
#
loop_
_entity.id
_entity.type
_entity.pdbx_description
1 polymer ?
#
loop_
_entity_poly.entity_id
_entity_poly.type
_entity_poly.pdbx_seq_one_letter_code
_entity_poly.pdbx_strand_id
1 'polypeptide(L)'
;GSLVYLFGLNLGVAPFPVQAVTVLGLYYKWKTFFFIPLGSTQTCIVPVVSYNYAARNIGRCKKTLVTAIVFGMALMFLGTLCFEIIPGPMLRVFSSDEKVIEIGVTAFRIIGISFIPLVSSLTFPVFFQAVGWSLKSSLLTVFRTVVLFVPLAFIFSRIGGLDWFWLTFPVTDSLSTLLGFIWYKKFMRRPYASGKNPDDAQKPEEIIKPSKPGVIITIAREHGSSGKQVGKLVAEKLGIPFYYKEMSALAAQESGLDKEFISDINRNSPDMLHDMYLSTKAVQHAVTAQNSMIRRI
;
A
#
# COMPACT_ATOMS: atom_id res chain seq x y z
N GLY A 1 2.25 5.18 13.05
CA GLY A 1 0.90 4.57 13.16
C GLY A 1 0.78 3.57 14.30
N SER A 2 1.76 2.67 14.47
CA SER A 2 1.68 1.60 15.48
C SER A 2 1.64 2.10 16.92
N LEU A 3 2.41 3.14 17.28
CA LEU A 3 2.42 3.69 18.63
C LEU A 3 1.08 4.31 19.03
N VAL A 4 0.46 5.08 18.15
CA VAL A 4 -0.86 5.70 18.43
C VAL A 4 -1.94 4.63 18.57
N TYR A 5 -1.85 3.57 17.78
CA TYR A 5 -2.76 2.43 17.88
C TYR A 5 -2.61 1.69 19.21
N LEU A 6 -1.36 1.40 19.61
CA LEU A 6 -1.08 0.76 20.90
C LEU A 6 -1.50 1.66 22.09
N PHE A 7 -1.27 2.97 21.99
CA PHE A 7 -1.69 3.92 23.01
C PHE A 7 -3.22 3.98 23.13
N GLY A 8 -3.93 4.06 22.00
CA GLY A 8 -5.39 4.04 21.97
C GLY A 8 -5.99 2.73 22.52
N LEU A 9 -5.35 1.60 22.22
CA LEU A 9 -5.69 0.30 22.79
C LEU A 9 -5.54 0.29 24.32
N ASN A 10 -4.40 0.72 24.82
CA ASN A 10 -4.14 0.75 26.26
C ASN A 10 -5.09 1.69 27.00
N LEU A 11 -5.43 2.84 26.41
CA LEU A 11 -6.44 3.75 26.98
C LEU A 11 -7.83 3.11 27.02
N GLY A 12 -8.21 2.36 25.99
CA GLY A 12 -9.49 1.64 25.93
C GLY A 12 -9.58 0.50 26.94
N VAL A 13 -8.46 -0.16 27.24
CA VAL A 13 -8.41 -1.30 28.18
C VAL A 13 -8.07 -0.85 29.62
N ALA A 14 -7.52 0.35 29.80
CA ALA A 14 -7.11 0.84 31.13
C ALA A 14 -8.18 0.77 32.23
N PRO A 15 -9.49 0.93 31.96
CA PRO A 15 -10.52 0.77 32.98
C PRO A 15 -10.78 -0.68 33.43
N PHE A 16 -10.22 -1.66 32.72
CA PHE A 16 -10.50 -3.08 32.92
C PHE A 16 -9.39 -3.78 33.72
N PRO A 17 -9.65 -5.00 34.24
CA PRO A 17 -8.66 -5.78 34.97
C PRO A 17 -7.38 -6.02 34.16
N VAL A 18 -6.24 -6.16 34.85
CA VAL A 18 -4.93 -6.45 34.24
C VAL A 18 -4.97 -7.69 33.33
N GLN A 19 -5.84 -8.65 33.64
CA GLN A 19 -6.08 -9.85 32.83
C GLN A 19 -6.53 -9.51 31.41
N ALA A 20 -7.35 -8.45 31.21
CA ALA A 20 -7.77 -8.01 29.88
C ALA A 20 -6.58 -7.49 29.04
N VAL A 21 -5.64 -6.80 29.68
CA VAL A 21 -4.40 -6.36 29.02
C VAL A 21 -3.54 -7.56 28.60
N THR A 22 -3.48 -8.58 29.47
CA THR A 22 -2.79 -9.84 29.18
C THR A 22 -3.43 -10.55 27.98
N VAL A 23 -4.76 -10.66 27.93
CA VAL A 23 -5.49 -11.23 26.79
C VAL A 23 -5.17 -10.51 25.50
N LEU A 24 -5.10 -9.18 25.51
CA LEU A 24 -4.73 -8.37 24.36
C LEU A 24 -3.31 -8.70 23.89
N GLY A 25 -2.36 -8.86 24.80
CA GLY A 25 -1.00 -9.30 24.51
C GLY A 25 -0.94 -10.68 23.84
N LEU A 26 -1.74 -11.63 24.34
CA LEU A 26 -1.84 -12.99 23.78
C LEU A 26 -2.47 -12.96 22.38
N TYR A 27 -3.51 -12.15 22.19
CA TYR A 27 -4.09 -11.91 20.88
C TYR A 27 -3.04 -11.44 19.88
N TYR A 28 -2.17 -10.46 20.26
CA TYR A 28 -1.13 -9.96 19.36
C TYR A 28 -0.12 -11.01 18.96
N LYS A 29 0.24 -11.92 19.86
CA LYS A 29 1.16 -13.04 19.55
C LYS A 29 0.55 -13.94 18.47
N TRP A 30 -0.68 -14.39 18.66
CA TRP A 30 -1.37 -15.24 17.70
C TRP A 30 -1.68 -14.50 16.39
N LYS A 31 -2.12 -13.25 16.48
CA LYS A 31 -2.31 -12.41 15.31
C LYS A 31 -1.06 -12.35 14.45
N THR A 32 0.10 -12.07 15.03
CA THR A 32 1.35 -12.00 14.29
C THR A 32 1.63 -13.30 13.52
N PHE A 33 1.40 -14.44 14.15
CA PHE A 33 1.57 -15.74 13.50
C PHE A 33 0.71 -15.89 12.24
N PHE A 34 -0.60 -15.62 12.34
CA PHE A 34 -1.50 -15.69 11.19
C PHE A 34 -1.27 -14.60 10.15
N PHE A 35 -0.66 -13.48 10.53
CA PHE A 35 -0.40 -12.35 9.65
C PHE A 35 0.87 -12.46 8.82
N ILE A 36 1.82 -13.33 9.16
CA ILE A 36 3.05 -13.53 8.37
C ILE A 36 2.73 -13.85 6.90
N PRO A 37 1.92 -14.86 6.55
CA PRO A 37 1.63 -15.17 5.16
C PRO A 37 0.77 -14.08 4.48
N LEU A 38 -0.10 -13.39 5.22
CA LEU A 38 -0.86 -12.27 4.68
C LEU A 38 0.06 -11.09 4.32
N GLY A 39 1.03 -10.75 5.19
CA GLY A 39 2.02 -9.71 4.95
C GLY A 39 2.86 -10.00 3.71
N SER A 40 3.30 -11.24 3.53
CA SER A 40 4.03 -11.68 2.33
C SER A 40 3.18 -11.48 1.06
N THR A 41 1.91 -11.86 1.10
CA THR A 41 0.97 -11.63 -0.01
C THR A 41 0.84 -10.15 -0.35
N GLN A 42 0.72 -9.27 0.65
CA GLN A 42 0.62 -7.82 0.45
C GLN A 42 1.89 -7.24 -0.19
N THR A 43 3.06 -7.70 0.21
CA THR A 43 4.33 -7.28 -0.41
C THR A 43 4.40 -7.67 -1.88
N CYS A 44 3.89 -8.84 -2.26
CA CYS A 44 3.86 -9.28 -3.66
C CYS A 44 2.87 -8.50 -4.54
N ILE A 45 1.80 -7.94 -3.96
CA ILE A 45 0.79 -7.18 -4.74
C ILE A 45 1.39 -5.91 -5.34
N VAL A 46 2.21 -5.19 -4.58
CA VAL A 46 2.72 -3.86 -4.97
C VAL A 46 3.40 -3.89 -6.34
N PRO A 47 4.45 -4.70 -6.58
CA PRO A 47 5.13 -4.72 -7.87
C PRO A 47 4.23 -5.18 -9.01
N VAL A 48 3.36 -6.19 -8.76
CA VAL A 48 2.47 -6.72 -9.80
C VAL A 48 1.43 -5.69 -10.22
N VAL A 49 0.81 -4.99 -9.26
CA VAL A 49 -0.19 -3.96 -9.54
C VAL A 49 0.46 -2.74 -10.19
N SER A 50 1.60 -2.26 -9.66
CA SER A 50 2.31 -1.09 -10.21
C SER A 50 2.69 -1.31 -11.67
N TYR A 51 3.29 -2.47 -11.99
CA TYR A 51 3.64 -2.81 -13.37
C TYR A 51 2.44 -2.83 -14.31
N ASN A 52 1.38 -3.54 -13.91
CA ASN A 52 0.19 -3.67 -14.76
C ASN A 52 -0.58 -2.33 -14.88
N TYR A 53 -0.54 -1.50 -13.85
CA TYR A 53 -1.13 -0.17 -13.88
C TYR A 53 -0.38 0.76 -14.84
N ALA A 54 0.96 0.77 -14.77
CA ALA A 54 1.81 1.51 -15.70
C ALA A 54 1.64 1.03 -17.15
N ALA A 55 1.50 -0.27 -17.35
CA ALA A 55 1.21 -0.88 -18.65
C ALA A 55 -0.27 -0.72 -19.10
N ARG A 56 -1.08 0.10 -18.40
CA ARG A 56 -2.51 0.33 -18.66
C ARG A 56 -3.37 -0.95 -18.65
N ASN A 57 -2.88 -2.04 -18.05
CA ASN A 57 -3.60 -3.30 -17.95
C ASN A 57 -4.46 -3.36 -16.68
N ILE A 58 -5.49 -2.53 -16.63
CA ILE A 58 -6.38 -2.41 -15.47
C ILE A 58 -7.11 -3.71 -15.14
N GLY A 59 -7.39 -4.52 -16.17
CA GLY A 59 -7.99 -5.84 -15.98
C GLY A 59 -7.11 -6.76 -15.12
N ARG A 60 -5.80 -6.75 -15.34
CA ARG A 60 -4.83 -7.49 -14.51
C ARG A 60 -4.71 -6.89 -13.10
N CYS A 61 -4.70 -5.56 -12.96
CA CYS A 61 -4.70 -4.93 -11.63
C CYS A 61 -5.90 -5.38 -10.79
N LYS A 62 -7.11 -5.37 -11.39
CA LYS A 62 -8.32 -5.88 -10.75
C LYS A 62 -8.19 -7.35 -10.37
N LYS A 63 -7.73 -8.20 -11.30
CA LYS A 63 -7.56 -9.63 -11.05
C LYS A 63 -6.57 -9.88 -9.92
N THR A 64 -5.44 -9.18 -9.89
CA THR A 64 -4.44 -9.27 -8.81
C THR A 64 -5.03 -8.90 -7.47
N LEU A 65 -5.75 -7.77 -7.38
CA LEU A 65 -6.41 -7.34 -6.14
C LEU A 65 -7.40 -8.38 -5.63
N VAL A 66 -8.31 -8.85 -6.52
CA VAL A 66 -9.34 -9.84 -6.15
C VAL A 66 -8.69 -11.15 -5.71
N THR A 67 -7.71 -11.65 -6.46
CA THR A 67 -6.98 -12.88 -6.10
C THR A 67 -6.30 -12.75 -4.74
N ALA A 68 -5.67 -11.61 -4.46
CA ALA A 68 -5.01 -11.37 -3.18
C ALA A 68 -6.00 -11.29 -2.01
N ILE A 69 -7.16 -10.65 -2.20
CA ILE A 69 -8.21 -10.60 -1.19
C ILE A 69 -8.77 -12.01 -0.94
N VAL A 70 -9.12 -12.76 -1.99
CA VAL A 70 -9.67 -14.12 -1.85
C VAL A 70 -8.66 -15.05 -1.18
N PHE A 71 -7.41 -15.03 -1.61
CA PHE A 71 -6.35 -15.82 -1.00
C PHE A 71 -6.12 -15.44 0.47
N GLY A 72 -6.05 -14.13 0.76
CA GLY A 72 -5.91 -13.63 2.12
C GLY A 72 -7.11 -14.01 3.00
N MET A 73 -8.34 -13.95 2.47
CA MET A 73 -9.54 -14.39 3.18
C MET A 73 -9.51 -15.90 3.47
N ALA A 74 -9.06 -16.72 2.53
CA ALA A 74 -8.91 -18.16 2.74
C ALA A 74 -7.90 -18.47 3.86
N LEU A 75 -6.76 -17.79 3.88
CA LEU A 75 -5.78 -17.91 4.96
C LEU A 75 -6.34 -17.45 6.31
N MET A 76 -7.00 -16.29 6.34
CA MET A 76 -7.56 -15.74 7.57
C MET A 76 -8.79 -16.49 8.06
N PHE A 77 -9.49 -17.18 7.18
CA PHE A 77 -10.58 -18.08 7.56
C PHE A 77 -10.08 -19.22 8.46
N LEU A 78 -8.89 -19.78 8.17
CA LEU A 78 -8.27 -20.75 9.08
C LEU A 78 -7.99 -20.13 10.46
N GLY A 79 -7.47 -18.89 10.47
CA GLY A 79 -7.28 -18.15 11.73
C GLY A 79 -8.60 -17.93 12.49
N THR A 80 -9.67 -17.55 11.79
CA THR A 80 -11.01 -17.41 12.37
C THR A 80 -11.48 -18.73 12.97
N LEU A 81 -11.35 -19.84 12.25
CA LEU A 81 -11.73 -21.16 12.76
C LEU A 81 -10.96 -21.53 14.03
N CYS A 82 -9.66 -21.25 14.08
CA CYS A 82 -8.87 -21.50 15.29
C CYS A 82 -9.37 -20.66 16.47
N PHE A 83 -9.67 -19.37 16.24
CA PHE A 83 -10.17 -18.47 17.28
C PHE A 83 -11.58 -18.80 17.76
N GLU A 84 -12.41 -19.41 16.92
CA GLU A 84 -13.78 -19.83 17.28
C GLU A 84 -13.82 -21.21 17.96
N ILE A 85 -13.06 -22.18 17.44
CA ILE A 85 -13.16 -23.59 17.86
C ILE A 85 -12.26 -23.89 19.06
N ILE A 86 -11.01 -23.38 19.05
CA ILE A 86 -10.00 -23.75 20.03
C ILE A 86 -9.39 -22.56 20.80
N PRO A 87 -10.14 -21.51 21.17
CA PRO A 87 -9.57 -20.36 21.87
C PRO A 87 -8.96 -20.74 23.21
N GLY A 88 -9.60 -21.62 23.97
CA GLY A 88 -9.10 -22.08 25.28
C GLY A 88 -7.72 -22.73 25.21
N PRO A 89 -7.51 -23.77 24.41
CA PRO A 89 -6.18 -24.34 24.18
C PRO A 89 -5.14 -23.31 23.70
N MET A 90 -5.50 -22.41 22.79
CA MET A 90 -4.60 -21.35 22.31
C MET A 90 -4.12 -20.41 23.44
N LEU A 91 -5.01 -20.06 24.36
CA LEU A 91 -4.68 -19.22 25.51
C LEU A 91 -3.81 -19.97 26.52
N ARG A 92 -4.11 -21.26 26.78
CA ARG A 92 -3.37 -22.09 27.71
C ARG A 92 -1.92 -22.34 27.32
N VAL A 93 -1.57 -22.19 26.04
CA VAL A 93 -0.15 -22.24 25.59
C VAL A 93 0.69 -21.15 26.27
N PHE A 94 0.09 -20.01 26.63
CA PHE A 94 0.81 -18.86 27.14
C PHE A 94 0.43 -18.44 28.56
N SER A 95 -0.68 -18.91 29.10
CA SER A 95 -1.17 -18.53 30.44
C SER A 95 -1.87 -19.71 31.12
N SER A 96 -1.62 -19.84 32.44
CA SER A 96 -2.33 -20.79 33.30
C SER A 96 -3.37 -20.10 34.20
N ASP A 97 -3.54 -18.78 34.08
CA ASP A 97 -4.54 -18.02 34.84
C ASP A 97 -5.93 -18.23 34.27
N GLU A 98 -6.81 -18.89 35.03
CA GLU A 98 -8.17 -19.19 34.60
C GLU A 98 -8.99 -17.94 34.28
N LYS A 99 -8.78 -16.81 34.96
CA LYS A 99 -9.44 -15.53 34.63
C LYS A 99 -9.01 -14.99 33.29
N VAL A 100 -7.72 -15.12 32.95
CA VAL A 100 -7.21 -14.77 31.62
C VAL A 100 -7.83 -15.63 30.53
N ILE A 101 -8.01 -16.91 30.82
CA ILE A 101 -8.62 -17.86 29.87
C ILE A 101 -10.09 -17.54 29.66
N GLU A 102 -10.84 -17.30 30.73
CA GLU A 102 -12.28 -16.96 30.65
C GLU A 102 -12.52 -15.69 29.82
N ILE A 103 -11.86 -14.60 30.15
CA ILE A 103 -11.94 -13.35 29.39
C ILE A 103 -11.43 -13.54 27.96
N GLY A 104 -10.35 -14.29 27.80
CA GLY A 104 -9.68 -14.51 26.53
C GLY A 104 -10.51 -15.33 25.54
N VAL A 105 -11.27 -16.31 25.99
CA VAL A 105 -12.17 -17.11 25.13
C VAL A 105 -13.20 -16.20 24.47
N THR A 106 -13.88 -15.35 25.24
CA THR A 106 -14.85 -14.39 24.72
C THR A 106 -14.19 -13.40 23.77
N ALA A 107 -13.05 -12.84 24.17
CA ALA A 107 -12.28 -11.89 23.35
C ALA A 107 -11.86 -12.51 22.00
N PHE A 108 -11.31 -13.73 22.01
CA PHE A 108 -10.83 -14.40 20.80
C PHE A 108 -11.96 -14.67 19.82
N ARG A 109 -13.11 -15.14 20.29
CA ARG A 109 -14.29 -15.35 19.44
C ARG A 109 -14.76 -14.05 18.79
N ILE A 110 -14.93 -12.98 19.56
CA ILE A 110 -15.38 -11.69 19.01
C ILE A 110 -14.36 -11.13 18.01
N ILE A 111 -13.07 -11.15 18.37
CA ILE A 111 -12.00 -10.62 17.51
C ILE A 111 -11.78 -11.52 16.28
N GLY A 112 -11.92 -12.83 16.41
CA GLY A 112 -11.75 -13.80 15.32
C GLY A 112 -12.62 -13.48 14.10
N ILE A 113 -13.82 -12.98 14.32
CA ILE A 113 -14.74 -12.54 13.25
C ILE A 113 -14.12 -11.38 12.42
N SER A 114 -13.28 -10.54 13.03
CA SER A 114 -12.64 -9.42 12.34
C SER A 114 -11.61 -9.83 11.29
N PHE A 115 -11.09 -11.05 11.33
CA PHE A 115 -10.02 -11.50 10.43
C PHE A 115 -10.43 -11.46 8.96
N ILE A 116 -11.68 -11.70 8.64
CA ILE A 116 -12.19 -11.66 7.27
C ILE A 116 -12.22 -10.22 6.72
N PRO A 117 -12.90 -9.24 7.34
CA PRO A 117 -12.88 -7.88 6.86
C PRO A 117 -11.49 -7.23 6.97
N LEU A 118 -10.67 -7.64 7.92
CA LEU A 118 -9.32 -7.16 8.11
C LEU A 118 -8.43 -7.35 6.87
N VAL A 119 -8.56 -8.48 6.15
CA VAL A 119 -7.83 -8.72 4.89
C VAL A 119 -8.06 -7.59 3.90
N SER A 120 -9.32 -7.24 3.66
CA SER A 120 -9.68 -6.18 2.71
C SER A 120 -9.26 -4.81 3.22
N SER A 121 -9.43 -4.54 4.53
CA SER A 121 -9.06 -3.26 5.15
C SER A 121 -7.56 -2.96 5.05
N LEU A 122 -6.72 -3.99 5.00
CA LEU A 122 -5.27 -3.87 4.81
C LEU A 122 -4.86 -3.91 3.33
N THR A 123 -5.57 -4.67 2.49
CA THR A 123 -5.20 -4.83 1.08
C THR A 123 -5.55 -3.59 0.23
N PHE A 124 -6.65 -2.88 0.53
CA PHE A 124 -7.01 -1.66 -0.19
C PHE A 124 -5.94 -0.54 -0.07
N PRO A 125 -5.40 -0.20 1.11
CA PRO A 125 -4.29 0.76 1.21
C PRO A 125 -3.08 0.36 0.37
N VAL A 126 -2.70 -0.92 0.39
CA VAL A 126 -1.57 -1.45 -0.41
C VAL A 126 -1.85 -1.29 -1.91
N PHE A 127 -3.07 -1.59 -2.36
CA PHE A 127 -3.48 -1.36 -3.74
C PHE A 127 -3.40 0.12 -4.13
N PHE A 128 -3.91 1.02 -3.31
CA PHE A 128 -3.85 2.47 -3.58
C PHE A 128 -2.42 3.00 -3.62
N GLN A 129 -1.54 2.47 -2.77
CA GLN A 129 -0.12 2.77 -2.81
C GLN A 129 0.50 2.33 -4.14
N ALA A 130 0.18 1.11 -4.60
CA ALA A 130 0.70 0.53 -5.83
C ALA A 130 0.28 1.29 -7.10
N VAL A 131 -0.89 1.94 -7.10
CA VAL A 131 -1.37 2.76 -8.23
C VAL A 131 -1.03 4.25 -8.08
N GLY A 132 -0.08 4.61 -7.19
CA GLY A 132 0.37 6.00 -7.01
C GLY A 132 -0.55 6.88 -6.15
N TRP A 133 -1.62 6.33 -5.56
CA TRP A 133 -2.53 7.08 -4.70
C TRP A 133 -2.10 7.07 -3.22
N SER A 134 -0.84 7.40 -2.96
CA SER A 134 -0.20 7.32 -1.65
C SER A 134 -0.95 8.09 -0.55
N LEU A 135 -1.46 9.30 -0.86
CA LEU A 135 -2.27 10.07 0.09
C LEU A 135 -3.52 9.33 0.52
N LYS A 136 -4.23 8.67 -0.41
CA LYS A 136 -5.45 7.90 -0.07
C LYS A 136 -5.13 6.63 0.69
N SER A 137 -4.04 5.96 0.36
CA SER A 137 -3.51 4.84 1.13
C SER A 137 -3.26 5.25 2.59
N SER A 138 -2.51 6.35 2.78
CA SER A 138 -2.20 6.88 4.11
C SER A 138 -3.46 7.33 4.86
N LEU A 139 -4.37 8.06 4.19
CA LEU A 139 -5.64 8.48 4.78
C LEU A 139 -6.50 7.30 5.22
N LEU A 140 -6.58 6.24 4.42
CA LEU A 140 -7.35 5.04 4.79
C LEU A 140 -6.75 4.34 6.01
N THR A 141 -5.41 4.27 6.07
CA THR A 141 -4.70 3.70 7.22
C THR A 141 -4.89 4.53 8.48
N VAL A 142 -4.76 5.85 8.39
CA VAL A 142 -4.98 6.78 9.52
C VAL A 142 -6.44 6.75 9.95
N PHE A 143 -7.38 6.78 9.01
CA PHE A 143 -8.82 6.71 9.28
C PHE A 143 -9.17 5.43 10.06
N ARG A 144 -8.68 4.27 9.62
CA ARG A 144 -8.88 3.01 10.31
C ARG A 144 -8.30 3.04 11.72
N THR A 145 -7.05 3.49 11.87
CA THR A 145 -6.28 3.34 13.10
C THR A 145 -6.58 4.42 14.13
N VAL A 146 -6.76 5.67 13.69
CA VAL A 146 -6.90 6.83 14.58
C VAL A 146 -8.35 7.29 14.66
N VAL A 147 -9.01 7.44 13.51
CA VAL A 147 -10.35 8.03 13.45
C VAL A 147 -11.43 7.05 13.84
N LEU A 148 -11.30 5.77 13.47
CA LEU A 148 -12.28 4.74 13.83
C LEU A 148 -11.90 4.01 15.11
N PHE A 149 -10.72 3.39 15.14
CA PHE A 149 -10.38 2.47 16.21
C PHE A 149 -10.31 3.17 17.59
N VAL A 150 -9.60 4.29 17.70
CA VAL A 150 -9.41 4.95 19.01
C VAL A 150 -10.71 5.46 19.61
N PRO A 151 -11.57 6.23 18.87
CA PRO A 151 -12.84 6.67 19.43
C PRO A 151 -13.81 5.53 19.72
N LEU A 152 -13.91 4.51 18.82
CA LEU A 152 -14.78 3.37 19.07
C LEU A 152 -14.32 2.55 20.26
N ALA A 153 -13.04 2.31 20.44
CA ALA A 153 -12.49 1.63 21.60
C ALA A 153 -12.85 2.37 22.90
N PHE A 154 -12.74 3.70 22.90
CA PHE A 154 -13.11 4.53 24.05
C PHE A 154 -14.61 4.52 24.32
N ILE A 155 -15.43 4.69 23.28
CA ILE A 155 -16.91 4.73 23.42
C ILE A 155 -17.42 3.35 23.88
N PHE A 156 -17.00 2.29 23.22
CA PHE A 156 -17.48 0.94 23.52
C PHE A 156 -17.07 0.45 24.90
N SER A 157 -15.84 0.80 25.35
CA SER A 157 -15.39 0.48 26.70
C SER A 157 -16.24 1.16 27.79
N ARG A 158 -16.82 2.34 27.50
CA ARG A 158 -17.66 3.10 28.44
C ARG A 158 -19.13 2.67 28.46
N ILE A 159 -19.66 2.25 27.30
CA ILE A 159 -21.09 1.92 27.17
C ILE A 159 -21.37 0.48 27.58
N GLY A 160 -20.60 -0.46 27.09
CA GLY A 160 -20.93 -1.89 27.19
C GLY A 160 -19.84 -2.74 27.85
N GLY A 161 -18.84 -2.11 28.47
CA GLY A 161 -17.79 -2.84 29.16
C GLY A 161 -16.81 -3.56 28.23
N LEU A 162 -16.21 -4.63 28.75
CA LEU A 162 -15.11 -5.33 28.09
C LEU A 162 -15.52 -6.06 26.79
N ASP A 163 -16.72 -6.65 26.76
CA ASP A 163 -17.18 -7.38 25.57
C ASP A 163 -17.42 -6.43 24.40
N TRP A 164 -17.94 -5.25 24.66
CA TRP A 164 -18.11 -4.22 23.64
C TRP A 164 -16.76 -3.65 23.17
N PHE A 165 -15.79 -3.57 24.06
CA PHE A 165 -14.45 -3.20 23.66
C PHE A 165 -13.88 -4.14 22.58
N TRP A 166 -14.09 -5.46 22.71
CA TRP A 166 -13.66 -6.43 21.69
C TRP A 166 -14.37 -6.25 20.35
N LEU A 167 -15.64 -5.80 20.36
CA LEU A 167 -16.37 -5.48 19.12
C LEU A 167 -15.76 -4.33 18.32
N THR A 168 -14.90 -3.52 18.91
CA THR A 168 -14.19 -2.46 18.21
C THR A 168 -13.42 -3.01 16.99
N PHE A 169 -12.83 -4.20 17.10
CA PHE A 169 -12.04 -4.79 16.04
C PHE A 169 -12.88 -5.09 14.79
N PRO A 170 -13.93 -5.93 14.84
CA PRO A 170 -14.73 -6.23 13.66
C PRO A 170 -15.47 -5.02 13.10
N VAL A 171 -15.92 -4.08 13.92
CA VAL A 171 -16.60 -2.86 13.48
C VAL A 171 -15.63 -1.96 12.71
N THR A 172 -14.46 -1.69 13.27
CA THR A 172 -13.44 -0.86 12.62
C THR A 172 -13.00 -1.44 11.28
N ASP A 173 -12.72 -2.74 11.23
CA ASP A 173 -12.24 -3.38 10.02
C ASP A 173 -13.33 -3.45 8.94
N SER A 174 -14.58 -3.65 9.32
CA SER A 174 -15.73 -3.65 8.40
C SER A 174 -15.97 -2.25 7.81
N LEU A 175 -15.96 -1.19 8.64
CA LEU A 175 -16.13 0.19 8.17
C LEU A 175 -14.97 0.64 7.27
N SER A 176 -13.73 0.25 7.64
CA SER A 176 -12.56 0.55 6.81
C SER A 176 -12.60 -0.18 5.47
N THR A 177 -13.05 -1.42 5.45
CA THR A 177 -13.26 -2.19 4.22
C THR A 177 -14.31 -1.52 3.32
N LEU A 178 -15.41 -1.08 3.90
CA LEU A 178 -16.48 -0.38 3.17
C LEU A 178 -15.94 0.90 2.51
N LEU A 179 -15.21 1.73 3.26
CA LEU A 179 -14.60 2.95 2.74
C LEU A 179 -13.58 2.63 1.63
N GLY A 180 -12.73 1.64 1.85
CA GLY A 180 -11.76 1.16 0.84
C GLY A 180 -12.45 0.71 -0.44
N PHE A 181 -13.56 -0.01 -0.33
CA PHE A 181 -14.36 -0.46 -1.48
C PHE A 181 -15.05 0.70 -2.22
N ILE A 182 -15.57 1.69 -1.50
CA ILE A 182 -16.16 2.91 -2.09
C ILE A 182 -15.09 3.65 -2.92
N TRP A 183 -13.90 3.83 -2.33
CA TRP A 183 -12.80 4.49 -3.03
C TRP A 183 -12.29 3.67 -4.22
N TYR A 184 -12.24 2.35 -4.09
CA TYR A 184 -11.91 1.45 -5.19
C TYR A 184 -12.91 1.57 -6.34
N LYS A 185 -14.23 1.56 -6.06
CA LYS A 185 -15.25 1.81 -7.09
C LYS A 185 -15.08 3.16 -7.76
N LYS A 186 -14.78 4.21 -6.98
CA LYS A 186 -14.51 5.55 -7.51
C LYS A 186 -13.24 5.59 -8.38
N PHE A 187 -12.21 4.86 -7.98
CA PHE A 187 -10.99 4.70 -8.78
C PHE A 187 -11.30 4.03 -10.12
N MET A 188 -12.00 2.90 -10.11
CA MET A 188 -12.34 2.14 -11.33
C MET A 188 -13.28 2.88 -12.31
N ARG A 189 -13.97 3.92 -11.84
CA ARG A 189 -14.84 4.76 -12.69
C ARG A 189 -14.08 5.90 -13.38
N ARG A 190 -12.81 6.11 -13.10
CA ARG A 190 -12.03 7.17 -13.75
C ARG A 190 -11.74 6.82 -15.20
N PRO A 191 -11.64 7.84 -16.10
CA PRO A 191 -11.36 7.62 -17.52
C PRO A 191 -10.11 6.79 -17.76
N TYR A 192 -9.06 7.01 -16.98
CA TYR A 192 -7.81 6.25 -17.05
C TYR A 192 -8.01 4.75 -16.71
N ALA A 193 -8.76 4.46 -15.66
CA ALA A 193 -9.10 3.08 -15.30
C ALA A 193 -10.14 2.45 -16.24
N SER A 194 -10.88 3.26 -16.99
CA SER A 194 -11.87 2.83 -18.01
C SER A 194 -11.25 2.67 -19.40
N GLY A 195 -9.92 2.82 -19.55
CA GLY A 195 -9.24 2.75 -20.86
C GLY A 195 -9.46 3.97 -21.76
N LYS A 196 -10.15 5.00 -21.25
CA LYS A 196 -10.34 6.29 -21.94
C LYS A 196 -9.42 7.31 -21.29
N ASN A 197 -8.29 7.58 -21.91
CA ASN A 197 -7.37 8.60 -21.42
C ASN A 197 -7.68 9.95 -22.07
N PRO A 198 -7.85 11.03 -21.27
CA PRO A 198 -7.96 12.36 -21.83
C PRO A 198 -6.71 12.81 -22.58
N ASP A 199 -5.54 12.23 -22.25
CA ASP A 199 -4.24 12.61 -22.83
C ASP A 199 -3.94 11.91 -24.18
N ASP A 200 -4.77 10.96 -24.63
CA ASP A 200 -4.68 10.41 -25.99
C ASP A 200 -5.00 11.49 -27.07
N ALA A 201 -5.46 12.65 -26.64
CA ALA A 201 -5.69 13.80 -27.53
C ALA A 201 -4.49 14.75 -27.62
N GLN A 202 -3.45 14.58 -26.80
CA GLN A 202 -2.19 15.31 -26.97
C GLN A 202 -1.37 14.59 -28.04
N LYS A 203 -1.29 15.18 -29.23
CA LYS A 203 -0.34 14.79 -30.28
C LYS A 203 1.04 14.65 -29.63
N PRO A 204 1.82 13.60 -29.99
CA PRO A 204 3.21 13.52 -29.55
C PRO A 204 3.90 14.84 -29.93
N GLU A 205 4.47 15.54 -28.98
CA GLU A 205 5.39 16.64 -29.29
C GLU A 205 6.44 16.05 -30.22
N GLU A 206 6.66 16.74 -31.32
CA GLU A 206 7.56 16.33 -32.40
C GLU A 206 8.92 15.98 -31.82
N ILE A 207 9.30 14.71 -31.92
CA ILE A 207 10.58 14.23 -31.39
C ILE A 207 11.66 14.84 -32.24
N ILE A 208 12.37 15.80 -31.70
CA ILE A 208 13.53 16.41 -32.36
C ILE A 208 14.61 15.35 -32.45
N LYS A 209 14.79 14.77 -33.64
CA LYS A 209 15.88 13.83 -33.88
C LYS A 209 17.21 14.60 -33.89
N PRO A 210 18.21 14.20 -33.14
CA PRO A 210 19.51 14.82 -33.16
C PRO A 210 20.14 14.65 -34.54
N SER A 211 20.62 15.73 -35.12
CA SER A 211 21.17 15.79 -36.49
C SER A 211 22.63 15.38 -36.63
N LYS A 212 23.34 15.11 -35.53
CA LYS A 212 24.78 14.71 -35.54
C LYS A 212 25.12 13.82 -34.34
N PRO A 213 26.04 12.85 -34.47
CA PRO A 213 26.61 12.14 -33.34
C PRO A 213 27.36 13.14 -32.46
N GLY A 214 26.91 13.36 -31.27
CA GLY A 214 27.40 14.39 -30.36
C GLY A 214 27.76 13.87 -28.97
N VAL A 215 28.41 14.73 -28.21
CA VAL A 215 28.74 14.48 -26.81
C VAL A 215 27.43 14.44 -25.99
N ILE A 216 27.21 13.37 -25.22
CA ILE A 216 26.11 13.27 -24.28
C ILE A 216 26.63 13.66 -22.90
N ILE A 217 25.99 14.67 -22.29
CA ILE A 217 26.32 15.14 -20.94
C ILE A 217 25.11 14.79 -20.02
N THR A 218 25.34 13.93 -19.07
CA THR A 218 24.34 13.59 -18.04
C THR A 218 24.65 14.37 -16.76
N ILE A 219 23.65 15.06 -16.21
CA ILE A 219 23.76 15.81 -14.96
C ILE A 219 22.88 15.16 -13.91
N ALA A 220 23.50 14.42 -12.97
CA ALA A 220 22.82 13.92 -11.79
C ALA A 220 22.57 15.10 -10.82
N ARG A 221 21.41 15.11 -10.16
CA ARG A 221 21.02 16.18 -9.25
C ARG A 221 20.16 15.70 -8.10
N GLU A 222 20.30 16.35 -6.97
CA GLU A 222 19.36 16.26 -5.86
C GLU A 222 18.21 17.26 -6.01
N HIS A 223 17.11 17.00 -5.30
CA HIS A 223 15.97 17.90 -5.30
C HIS A 223 16.36 19.26 -4.69
N GLY A 224 16.07 20.36 -5.37
CA GLY A 224 16.44 21.72 -4.93
C GLY A 224 17.86 22.19 -5.30
N SER A 225 18.71 21.35 -5.91
CA SER A 225 20.12 21.68 -6.25
C SER A 225 20.30 22.62 -7.45
N SER A 226 19.23 23.16 -8.03
CA SER A 226 19.27 23.97 -9.28
C SER A 226 19.89 23.28 -10.50
N GLY A 227 20.10 21.97 -10.45
CA GLY A 227 20.74 21.19 -11.52
C GLY A 227 20.05 21.33 -12.89
N LYS A 228 18.73 21.60 -12.92
CA LYS A 228 18.01 21.91 -14.16
C LYS A 228 18.50 23.19 -14.80
N GLN A 229 18.72 24.26 -14.01
CA GLN A 229 19.21 25.55 -14.52
C GLN A 229 20.64 25.43 -15.02
N VAL A 230 21.48 24.70 -14.29
CA VAL A 230 22.88 24.41 -14.71
C VAL A 230 22.87 23.63 -16.02
N GLY A 231 22.05 22.57 -16.14
CA GLY A 231 21.94 21.79 -17.37
C GLY A 231 21.51 22.62 -18.58
N LYS A 232 20.54 23.52 -18.40
CA LYS A 232 20.08 24.40 -19.46
C LYS A 232 21.20 25.37 -19.90
N LEU A 233 21.91 25.99 -18.96
CA LEU A 233 23.02 26.90 -19.27
C LEU A 233 24.18 26.18 -19.95
N VAL A 234 24.50 24.95 -19.56
CA VAL A 234 25.52 24.12 -20.21
C VAL A 234 25.12 23.81 -21.65
N ALA A 235 23.86 23.38 -21.86
CA ALA A 235 23.35 23.09 -23.19
C ALA A 235 23.39 24.34 -24.12
N GLU A 236 22.97 25.50 -23.61
CA GLU A 236 23.07 26.79 -24.35
C GLU A 236 24.51 27.14 -24.72
N LYS A 237 25.45 27.01 -23.77
CA LYS A 237 26.85 27.31 -24.02
C LYS A 237 27.53 26.39 -25.03
N LEU A 238 27.11 25.12 -25.04
CA LEU A 238 27.68 24.10 -25.93
C LEU A 238 26.91 23.96 -27.24
N GLY A 239 25.80 24.67 -27.41
CA GLY A 239 24.96 24.57 -28.60
C GLY A 239 24.35 23.18 -28.82
N ILE A 240 24.11 22.44 -27.74
CA ILE A 240 23.52 21.08 -27.77
C ILE A 240 22.09 21.09 -27.25
N PRO A 241 21.24 20.18 -27.72
CA PRO A 241 19.86 20.06 -27.23
C PRO A 241 19.80 19.73 -25.73
N PHE A 242 18.83 20.34 -25.02
CA PHE A 242 18.58 20.07 -23.60
C PHE A 242 17.33 19.25 -23.45
N TYR A 243 17.46 18.03 -22.94
CA TYR A 243 16.36 17.11 -22.68
C TYR A 243 16.12 16.99 -21.18
N TYR A 244 14.88 17.21 -20.72
CA TYR A 244 14.53 17.13 -19.31
C TYR A 244 13.26 16.31 -19.07
N LYS A 245 12.10 16.82 -19.53
CA LYS A 245 10.81 16.12 -19.41
C LYS A 245 10.57 15.19 -20.60
N GLU A 246 11.14 15.51 -21.72
CA GLU A 246 11.03 14.78 -22.98
C GLU A 246 11.58 13.35 -22.85
N MET A 247 12.64 13.16 -22.05
CA MET A 247 13.22 11.83 -21.78
C MET A 247 12.23 10.87 -21.11
N SER A 248 11.41 11.37 -20.16
CA SER A 248 10.37 10.54 -19.53
C SER A 248 9.26 10.18 -20.52
N ALA A 249 8.92 11.07 -21.45
CA ALA A 249 7.92 10.80 -22.49
C ALA A 249 8.44 9.78 -23.51
N LEU A 250 9.69 9.91 -23.92
CA LEU A 250 10.35 8.97 -24.85
C LEU A 250 10.51 7.59 -24.21
N ALA A 251 10.94 7.54 -22.95
CA ALA A 251 11.04 6.28 -22.19
C ALA A 251 9.68 5.60 -22.02
N ALA A 252 8.62 6.38 -21.78
CA ALA A 252 7.25 5.87 -21.72
C ALA A 252 6.81 5.25 -23.05
N GLN A 253 7.10 5.93 -24.16
CA GLN A 253 6.74 5.48 -25.49
C GLN A 253 7.46 4.18 -25.88
N GLU A 254 8.78 4.08 -25.62
CA GLU A 254 9.55 2.87 -25.95
C GLU A 254 9.29 1.69 -25.01
N SER A 255 9.05 1.96 -23.73
CA SER A 255 8.77 0.89 -22.76
C SER A 255 7.32 0.43 -22.75
N GLY A 256 6.40 1.18 -23.37
CA GLY A 256 4.95 0.96 -23.25
C GLY A 256 4.39 1.23 -21.87
N LEU A 257 5.17 1.91 -20.99
CA LEU A 257 4.76 2.28 -19.65
C LEU A 257 4.15 3.68 -19.63
N ASP A 258 3.36 3.97 -18.61
CA ASP A 258 2.72 5.27 -18.45
C ASP A 258 3.74 6.37 -18.14
N LYS A 259 3.56 7.55 -18.77
CA LYS A 259 4.44 8.72 -18.62
C LYS A 259 4.49 9.23 -17.16
N GLU A 260 3.35 9.19 -16.47
CA GLU A 260 3.24 9.62 -15.08
C GLU A 260 4.01 8.68 -14.15
N PHE A 261 3.93 7.37 -14.41
CA PHE A 261 4.69 6.35 -13.69
C PHE A 261 6.22 6.54 -13.85
N ILE A 262 6.70 6.79 -15.07
CA ILE A 262 8.12 7.06 -15.33
C ILE A 262 8.56 8.38 -14.69
N SER A 263 7.69 9.40 -14.72
CA SER A 263 7.94 10.70 -14.07
C SER A 263 8.02 10.56 -12.55
N ASP A 264 7.19 9.73 -11.96
CA ASP A 264 7.18 9.48 -10.51
C ASP A 264 8.42 8.69 -10.06
N ILE A 265 8.87 7.72 -10.84
CA ILE A 265 10.15 7.04 -10.62
C ILE A 265 11.30 8.06 -10.60
N ASN A 266 11.34 8.96 -11.55
CA ASN A 266 12.37 10.00 -11.62
C ASN A 266 12.28 11.06 -10.51
N ARG A 267 11.09 11.32 -9.97
CA ARG A 267 10.87 12.35 -8.94
C ARG A 267 11.13 11.83 -7.54
N ASN A 268 10.80 10.60 -7.26
CA ASN A 268 10.80 10.00 -5.92
C ASN A 268 11.98 9.06 -5.64
N SER A 269 12.93 8.97 -6.59
CA SER A 269 14.19 8.26 -6.36
C SER A 269 15.07 9.09 -5.38
N PRO A 270 16.01 8.52 -4.66
CA PRO A 270 16.80 7.36 -5.01
C PRO A 270 16.73 6.15 -4.07
N ASP A 271 16.63 6.32 -2.75
CA ASP A 271 17.08 5.22 -1.89
C ASP A 271 16.01 4.20 -1.48
N MET A 272 14.77 4.60 -1.26
CA MET A 272 13.75 3.67 -0.76
C MET A 272 12.97 2.94 -1.88
N LEU A 273 12.82 3.59 -3.05
CA LEU A 273 12.21 2.97 -4.23
C LEU A 273 13.22 2.17 -5.03
N HIS A 274 14.50 2.57 -5.03
CA HIS A 274 15.56 1.90 -5.75
C HIS A 274 15.71 0.44 -5.31
N ASP A 275 15.82 0.18 -4.02
CA ASP A 275 15.94 -1.18 -3.48
C ASP A 275 14.64 -2.00 -3.61
N MET A 276 13.50 -1.35 -3.54
CA MET A 276 12.18 -2.01 -3.64
C MET A 276 11.78 -2.31 -5.09
N TYR A 277 12.22 -1.49 -6.06
CA TYR A 277 11.85 -1.63 -7.47
C TYR A 277 12.93 -2.25 -8.36
N LEU A 278 14.19 -2.27 -7.98
CA LEU A 278 15.25 -2.95 -8.76
C LEU A 278 15.00 -4.46 -8.94
N SER A 279 14.23 -5.07 -8.06
CA SER A 279 13.81 -6.47 -8.17
C SER A 279 12.67 -6.69 -9.15
N THR A 280 12.03 -5.64 -9.69
CA THR A 280 10.87 -5.78 -10.57
C THR A 280 11.22 -5.57 -12.04
N LYS A 281 10.74 -6.48 -12.89
CA LYS A 281 10.88 -6.39 -14.35
C LYS A 281 10.44 -5.03 -14.93
N ALA A 282 9.46 -4.36 -14.29
CA ALA A 282 8.96 -3.06 -14.73
C ALA A 282 10.02 -1.97 -14.68
N VAL A 283 10.77 -1.89 -13.58
CA VAL A 283 11.83 -0.90 -13.43
C VAL A 283 13.03 -1.26 -14.30
N GLN A 284 13.35 -2.55 -14.42
CA GLN A 284 14.38 -3.00 -15.35
C GLN A 284 14.06 -2.59 -16.80
N HIS A 285 12.80 -2.75 -17.23
CA HIS A 285 12.37 -2.30 -18.56
C HIS A 285 12.43 -0.79 -18.71
N ALA A 286 11.95 -0.01 -17.73
CA ALA A 286 12.01 1.44 -17.77
C ALA A 286 13.45 1.96 -17.79
N VAL A 287 14.32 1.42 -16.94
CA VAL A 287 15.76 1.77 -16.91
C VAL A 287 16.45 1.33 -18.19
N THR A 288 16.13 0.16 -18.74
CA THR A 288 16.72 -0.32 -19.98
C THR A 288 16.28 0.54 -21.17
N ALA A 289 15.00 0.92 -21.24
CA ALA A 289 14.48 1.81 -22.27
C ALA A 289 15.13 3.21 -22.19
N GLN A 290 15.26 3.74 -20.99
CA GLN A 290 15.93 5.03 -20.75
C GLN A 290 17.42 4.97 -21.16
N ASN A 291 18.13 3.90 -20.79
CA ASN A 291 19.53 3.71 -21.17
C ASN A 291 19.71 3.45 -22.68
N SER A 292 18.76 2.76 -23.32
CA SER A 292 18.80 2.55 -24.78
C SER A 292 18.61 3.85 -25.54
N MET A 293 17.80 4.76 -25.03
CA MET A 293 17.63 6.11 -25.59
C MET A 293 18.87 6.97 -25.44
N ILE A 294 19.49 6.98 -24.26
CA ILE A 294 20.75 7.70 -24.05
C ILE A 294 21.84 7.23 -25.01
N ARG A 295 21.83 5.95 -25.41
CA ARG A 295 22.79 5.44 -26.40
C ARG A 295 22.44 5.78 -27.87
N ARG A 296 21.19 6.19 -28.16
CA ARG A 296 20.73 6.56 -29.50
C ARG A 296 20.77 8.08 -29.79
N ILE A 297 20.95 8.91 -28.75
CA ILE A 297 21.15 10.34 -28.81
C ILE A 297 22.64 10.64 -28.95
#